data_537ccbafcdccd5da15b28dfb6bcf6358
#
_entry.id   537ccbafcdccd5da15b28dfb6bcf6358
#
_cell.length_a   1.000
_cell.length_b   1.000
_cell.length_c   1.000
_cell.angle_alpha   90.00
_cell.angle_beta   90.00
_cell.angle_gamma   90.00
#
_symmetry.space_group_name_H-M   'P 1'
#
loop_
_entity.id
_entity.type
_entity.pdbx_description
1 polymer ?
#
loop_
_entity_poly.entity_id
_entity_poly.type
_entity_poly.pdbx_seq_one_letter_code
_entity_poly.pdbx_strand_id
1 'polypeptide(L)'
;MHLKRIAGLCLLLLTLSLSAQTHRSPELGLRYVAADSVVVWGEGYSDLRGMALGVDTALRETATLLPYSKRLQKDWLKHVVPQLALSGCRGGTDPIQTAVTDLAKAKTLFAATGQAQFMDAAERLLFNVLLREVVASGPGSFDKHTAAQALVDGTGCIYATDGDGLWINLFINSTTHVKTADFSLVVDQMTDMPFSGRVKVRLTGMPRNGFPLKVRLRMPGWVTGQLVPAGKYTYISTPPVAPTVYINGREGLNTVFDGGYVIVSRAWNRGDEILIDFPLSPCLVSHTVDGGSRTDIVRGPLFYAVADSCAQGNASIAGPLSEMRDAADLPLVTGRYADGRAFTAWPYFLSGSE
;
A
#
# COMPACT_ATOMS: atom_id res chain seq x y z
N MET A 1 -20.84 17.59 -25.32
CA MET A 1 -19.56 18.34 -25.23
C MET A 1 -18.71 17.95 -23.99
N HIS A 2 -19.28 17.33 -22.96
CA HIS A 2 -18.57 16.92 -21.74
C HIS A 2 -17.73 15.63 -21.87
N LEU A 3 -18.14 14.69 -22.71
CA LEU A 3 -17.43 13.39 -22.84
C LEU A 3 -16.04 13.50 -23.48
N LYS A 4 -15.82 14.48 -24.37
CA LYS A 4 -14.51 14.70 -25.01
C LYS A 4 -13.46 15.32 -24.09
N ARG A 5 -13.87 16.00 -23.02
CA ARG A 5 -12.93 16.57 -22.03
C ARG A 5 -12.41 15.53 -21.04
N ILE A 6 -13.25 14.55 -20.70
CA ILE A 6 -12.85 13.46 -19.80
C ILE A 6 -11.87 12.50 -20.50
N ALA A 7 -12.10 12.17 -21.76
CA ALA A 7 -11.17 11.37 -22.56
C ALA A 7 -9.80 12.04 -22.76
N GLY A 8 -9.77 13.38 -22.92
CA GLY A 8 -8.53 14.15 -23.03
C GLY A 8 -7.71 14.14 -21.74
N LEU A 9 -8.35 14.17 -20.57
CA LEU A 9 -7.67 14.16 -19.28
C LEU A 9 -7.06 12.77 -18.96
N CYS A 10 -7.78 11.69 -19.28
CA CYS A 10 -7.26 10.33 -19.14
C CYS A 10 -6.08 10.03 -20.07
N LEU A 11 -6.12 10.57 -21.31
CA LEU A 11 -5.01 10.42 -22.26
C LEU A 11 -3.79 11.24 -21.84
N LEU A 12 -3.99 12.42 -21.23
CA LEU A 12 -2.91 13.25 -20.70
C LEU A 12 -2.23 12.59 -19.48
N LEU A 13 -2.99 11.90 -18.63
CA LEU A 13 -2.44 11.15 -17.48
C LEU A 13 -1.63 9.93 -17.94
N LEU A 14 -2.04 9.25 -19.01
CA LEU A 14 -1.30 8.12 -19.60
C LEU A 14 -0.02 8.56 -20.31
N THR A 15 0.03 9.74 -20.93
CA THR A 15 1.23 10.26 -21.59
C THR A 15 2.20 10.90 -20.61
N LEU A 16 1.73 11.48 -19.51
CA LEU A 16 2.58 12.02 -18.44
C LEU A 16 3.27 10.93 -17.62
N SER A 17 2.71 9.72 -17.54
CA SER A 17 3.36 8.60 -16.85
C SER A 17 4.61 8.06 -17.58
N LEU A 18 4.76 8.32 -18.88
CA LEU A 18 5.94 7.91 -19.66
C LEU A 18 7.04 8.98 -19.74
N SER A 19 6.72 10.26 -19.57
CA SER A 19 7.69 11.35 -19.73
C SER A 19 8.21 11.97 -18.42
N ALA A 20 7.59 11.66 -17.28
CA ALA A 20 7.98 12.20 -15.97
C ALA A 20 9.04 11.33 -15.24
N GLN A 21 9.79 10.50 -15.96
CA GLN A 21 11.05 9.96 -15.46
C GLN A 21 12.17 11.02 -15.48
N THR A 22 11.83 12.23 -15.08
CA THR A 22 12.85 13.26 -14.88
C THR A 22 13.71 12.87 -13.68
N HIS A 23 14.99 12.78 -13.93
CA HIS A 23 16.09 12.52 -13.02
C HIS A 23 15.89 13.18 -11.65
N ARG A 24 15.25 12.52 -10.72
CA ARG A 24 15.39 12.87 -9.32
C ARG A 24 16.78 12.45 -8.87
N SER A 25 17.48 13.33 -8.22
CA SER A 25 18.74 13.03 -7.59
C SER A 25 18.56 11.77 -6.69
N PRO A 26 19.47 10.79 -6.72
CA PRO A 26 19.40 9.64 -5.84
C PRO A 26 19.53 9.97 -4.34
N GLU A 27 19.62 11.25 -3.99
CA GLU A 27 19.77 11.74 -2.62
C GLU A 27 18.69 12.77 -2.30
N LEU A 28 17.42 12.35 -2.28
CA LEU A 28 16.33 13.24 -1.88
C LEU A 28 16.36 13.61 -0.39
N GLY A 29 17.20 12.94 0.41
CA GLY A 29 17.27 13.20 1.84
C GLY A 29 15.98 12.86 2.59
N LEU A 30 15.12 12.01 2.01
CA LEU A 30 13.89 11.57 2.64
C LEU A 30 14.19 10.84 3.95
N ARG A 31 13.47 11.22 4.99
CA ARG A 31 13.55 10.60 6.31
C ARG A 31 12.17 10.09 6.71
N TYR A 32 12.12 8.85 7.09
CA TYR A 32 10.91 8.29 7.70
C TYR A 32 10.65 8.91 9.07
N VAL A 33 9.38 9.06 9.41
CA VAL A 33 8.99 9.34 10.80
C VAL A 33 9.20 8.04 11.57
N ALA A 34 9.87 8.13 12.72
CA ALA A 34 10.21 6.94 13.50
C ALA A 34 8.94 6.18 13.91
N ALA A 35 8.98 4.86 13.83
CA ALA A 35 7.82 4.00 14.09
C ALA A 35 7.27 4.16 15.52
N ASP A 36 8.13 4.43 16.49
CA ASP A 36 7.75 4.70 17.89
C ASP A 36 7.03 6.05 18.08
N SER A 37 7.19 6.97 17.14
CA SER A 37 6.50 8.26 17.10
C SER A 37 5.13 8.20 16.42
N VAL A 38 4.77 7.06 15.83
CA VAL A 38 3.49 6.85 15.17
C VAL A 38 2.60 6.01 16.08
N VAL A 39 1.50 6.59 16.53
CA VAL A 39 0.47 5.87 17.28
C VAL A 39 -0.57 5.37 16.27
N VAL A 40 -0.60 4.07 16.04
CA VAL A 40 -1.62 3.41 15.23
C VAL A 40 -2.82 3.09 16.11
N TRP A 41 -4.02 3.34 15.61
CA TRP A 41 -5.27 3.12 16.31
C TRP A 41 -6.00 1.94 15.69
N GLY A 42 -6.77 1.26 16.52
CA GLY A 42 -7.61 0.15 16.08
C GLY A 42 -7.43 -1.08 16.96
N GLU A 43 -8.42 -1.93 16.91
CA GLU A 43 -8.38 -3.23 17.59
C GLU A 43 -7.25 -4.09 17.01
N GLY A 44 -6.53 -4.81 17.87
CA GLY A 44 -5.46 -5.73 17.46
C GLY A 44 -4.05 -5.14 17.32
N TYR A 45 -3.87 -3.82 17.18
CA TYR A 45 -2.51 -3.27 17.08
C TYR A 45 -1.72 -3.37 18.40
N SER A 46 -2.38 -3.22 19.54
CA SER A 46 -1.77 -3.45 20.85
C SER A 46 -1.26 -4.86 21.01
N ASP A 47 -1.99 -5.85 20.46
CA ASP A 47 -1.63 -7.25 20.49
C ASP A 47 -0.43 -7.54 19.59
N LEU A 48 -0.38 -6.96 18.39
CA LEU A 48 0.78 -7.02 17.49
C LEU A 48 2.03 -6.45 18.17
N ARG A 49 1.91 -5.29 18.83
CA ARG A 49 3.00 -4.68 19.55
C ARG A 49 3.47 -5.53 20.74
N GLY A 50 2.54 -6.16 21.44
CA GLY A 50 2.84 -7.11 22.51
C GLY A 50 3.62 -8.33 21.99
N MET A 51 3.23 -8.88 20.85
CA MET A 51 3.97 -9.96 20.18
C MET A 51 5.36 -9.55 19.75
N ALA A 52 5.50 -8.35 19.18
CA ALA A 52 6.79 -7.82 18.72
C ALA A 52 7.79 -7.58 19.88
N LEU A 53 7.32 -7.20 21.07
CA LEU A 53 8.19 -6.99 22.25
C LEU A 53 8.79 -8.29 22.78
N GLY A 54 8.24 -9.46 22.42
CA GLY A 54 8.80 -10.77 22.77
C GLY A 54 9.94 -11.23 21.87
N VAL A 55 10.26 -10.51 20.82
CA VAL A 55 11.37 -10.83 19.89
C VAL A 55 12.67 -10.20 20.40
N ASP A 56 13.73 -10.98 20.40
CA ASP A 56 15.07 -10.56 20.86
C ASP A 56 15.55 -9.33 20.09
N THR A 57 16.21 -8.42 20.83
CA THR A 57 16.75 -7.14 20.31
C THR A 57 17.71 -7.28 19.13
N ALA A 58 18.29 -8.47 18.93
CA ALA A 58 19.14 -8.77 17.77
C ALA A 58 18.42 -8.61 16.40
N LEU A 59 17.10 -8.80 16.36
CA LEU A 59 16.31 -8.60 15.11
C LEU A 59 15.94 -7.13 14.87
N ARG A 60 16.07 -6.25 15.89
CA ARG A 60 15.82 -4.81 15.72
C ARG A 60 16.88 -4.12 14.89
N GLU A 61 18.10 -4.68 14.83
CA GLU A 61 19.20 -4.11 14.04
C GLU A 61 19.04 -4.33 12.53
N THR A 62 18.21 -5.28 12.11
CA THR A 62 17.93 -5.52 10.68
C THR A 62 17.01 -4.47 10.05
N ALA A 63 16.38 -3.62 10.84
CA ALA A 63 15.60 -2.47 10.34
C ALA A 63 16.48 -1.33 9.78
N THR A 64 17.80 -1.49 9.79
CA THR A 64 18.71 -0.52 9.18
C THR A 64 18.48 -0.46 7.67
N LEU A 65 18.24 0.75 7.17
CA LEU A 65 18.12 0.97 5.72
C LEU A 65 19.37 0.43 5.02
N LEU A 66 19.17 -0.44 4.04
CA LEU A 66 20.25 -0.94 3.22
C LEU A 66 20.89 0.23 2.45
N PRO A 67 22.20 0.23 2.21
CA PRO A 67 22.82 1.27 1.41
C PRO A 67 22.22 1.25 -0.01
N TYR A 68 21.76 2.43 -0.46
CA TYR A 68 21.20 2.57 -1.80
C TYR A 68 22.28 2.29 -2.87
N SER A 69 21.92 1.57 -3.91
CA SER A 69 22.70 1.45 -5.13
C SER A 69 21.81 1.25 -6.35
N LYS A 70 22.28 1.69 -7.53
CA LYS A 70 21.59 1.39 -8.81
C LYS A 70 21.47 -0.11 -9.06
N ARG A 71 22.39 -0.91 -8.53
CA ARG A 71 22.34 -2.37 -8.59
C ARG A 71 21.16 -2.89 -7.76
N LEU A 72 20.98 -2.38 -6.54
CA LEU A 72 19.83 -2.73 -5.68
C LEU A 72 18.50 -2.45 -6.37
N GLN A 73 18.35 -1.28 -7.01
CA GLN A 73 17.13 -0.93 -7.74
C GLN A 73 16.88 -1.86 -8.92
N LYS A 74 17.92 -2.20 -9.70
CA LYS A 74 17.81 -3.14 -10.84
C LYS A 74 17.45 -4.54 -10.37
N ASP A 75 18.07 -5.01 -9.29
CA ASP A 75 17.82 -6.30 -8.69
C ASP A 75 16.38 -6.38 -8.14
N TRP A 76 15.92 -5.32 -7.49
CA TRP A 76 14.56 -5.22 -7.00
C TRP A 76 13.51 -5.37 -8.11
N LEU A 77 13.67 -4.63 -9.21
CA LEU A 77 12.78 -4.72 -10.37
C LEU A 77 12.79 -6.12 -11.00
N LYS A 78 13.94 -6.78 -11.03
CA LYS A 78 14.09 -8.07 -11.69
C LYS A 78 13.64 -9.25 -10.85
N HIS A 79 13.89 -9.24 -9.55
CA HIS A 79 13.72 -10.40 -8.68
C HIS A 79 12.61 -10.22 -7.64
N VAL A 80 12.50 -9.05 -7.02
CA VAL A 80 11.55 -8.79 -5.96
C VAL A 80 10.14 -8.57 -6.50
N VAL A 81 10.00 -7.69 -7.49
CA VAL A 81 8.68 -7.35 -8.07
C VAL A 81 7.90 -8.58 -8.58
N PRO A 82 8.51 -9.53 -9.30
CA PRO A 82 7.81 -10.75 -9.67
C PRO A 82 7.33 -11.58 -8.49
N GLN A 83 8.09 -11.60 -7.39
CA GLN A 83 7.74 -12.38 -6.19
C GLN A 83 6.62 -11.75 -5.38
N LEU A 84 6.54 -10.42 -5.33
CA LEU A 84 5.42 -9.71 -4.71
C LEU A 84 4.07 -10.09 -5.32
N ALA A 85 4.11 -10.47 -6.58
CA ALA A 85 2.98 -10.95 -7.33
C ALA A 85 2.55 -12.36 -6.94
N LEU A 86 3.50 -13.18 -6.49
CA LEU A 86 3.36 -14.62 -6.29
C LEU A 86 3.24 -15.00 -4.82
N SER A 87 3.30 -14.06 -3.91
CA SER A 87 3.43 -14.29 -2.47
C SER A 87 2.25 -15.02 -1.82
N GLY A 88 1.28 -15.45 -2.61
CA GLY A 88 0.15 -16.19 -2.09
C GLY A 88 0.29 -17.70 -1.97
N CYS A 89 1.08 -18.39 -2.80
CA CYS A 89 0.93 -19.85 -2.95
C CYS A 89 2.23 -20.63 -3.17
N ARG A 90 3.43 -20.14 -2.89
CA ARG A 90 4.65 -20.90 -3.15
C ARG A 90 5.57 -21.04 -1.95
N GLY A 91 5.89 -22.31 -1.65
CA GLY A 91 6.98 -22.72 -0.79
C GLY A 91 8.34 -22.23 -1.30
N GLY A 92 8.70 -21.04 -0.91
CA GLY A 92 10.08 -20.59 -0.87
C GLY A 92 10.71 -21.00 0.46
N THR A 93 12.02 -21.05 0.50
CA THR A 93 12.80 -21.52 1.66
C THR A 93 12.72 -20.63 2.89
N ASP A 94 11.98 -19.57 2.92
CA ASP A 94 11.57 -18.74 4.05
C ASP A 94 10.77 -17.52 3.56
N PRO A 95 9.45 -17.61 3.40
CA PRO A 95 8.65 -16.53 2.86
C PRO A 95 8.64 -15.29 3.76
N ILE A 96 8.73 -15.45 5.08
CA ILE A 96 8.67 -14.33 6.03
C ILE A 96 9.97 -13.57 6.05
N GLN A 97 11.12 -14.24 6.14
CA GLN A 97 12.42 -13.58 6.07
C GLN A 97 12.63 -12.87 4.73
N THR A 98 12.13 -13.46 3.64
CA THR A 98 12.14 -12.83 2.32
C THR A 98 11.29 -11.56 2.33
N ALA A 99 10.08 -11.60 2.87
CA ALA A 99 9.18 -10.44 2.97
C ALA A 99 9.80 -9.30 3.80
N VAL A 100 10.42 -9.61 4.93
CA VAL A 100 11.14 -8.64 5.78
C VAL A 100 12.28 -7.98 5.00
N THR A 101 13.08 -8.78 4.31
CA THR A 101 14.19 -8.28 3.48
C THR A 101 13.68 -7.38 2.35
N ASP A 102 12.60 -7.77 1.69
CA ASP A 102 12.03 -7.00 0.59
C ASP A 102 11.35 -5.72 1.07
N LEU A 103 10.76 -5.72 2.26
CA LEU A 103 10.26 -4.50 2.91
C LEU A 103 11.42 -3.52 3.18
N ALA A 104 12.55 -4.00 3.70
CA ALA A 104 13.74 -3.17 3.93
C ALA A 104 14.29 -2.59 2.62
N LYS A 105 14.33 -3.38 1.53
CA LYS A 105 14.72 -2.90 0.20
C LYS A 105 13.75 -1.82 -0.31
N ALA A 106 12.45 -2.03 -0.19
CA ALA A 106 11.43 -1.06 -0.59
C ALA A 106 11.59 0.26 0.15
N LYS A 107 11.80 0.22 1.47
CA LYS A 107 12.09 1.41 2.30
C LYS A 107 13.32 2.17 1.80
N THR A 108 14.42 1.46 1.57
CA THR A 108 15.67 2.09 1.08
C THR A 108 15.47 2.76 -0.29
N LEU A 109 14.81 2.07 -1.20
CA LEU A 109 14.58 2.59 -2.56
C LEU A 109 13.62 3.79 -2.56
N PHE A 110 12.60 3.77 -1.72
CA PHE A 110 11.73 4.92 -1.55
C PHE A 110 12.50 6.11 -0.97
N ALA A 111 13.27 5.92 0.09
CA ALA A 111 14.05 6.98 0.72
C ALA A 111 15.03 7.66 -0.27
N ALA A 112 15.56 6.88 -1.22
CA ALA A 112 16.47 7.38 -2.25
C ALA A 112 15.77 8.05 -3.44
N THR A 113 14.54 7.63 -3.79
CA THR A 113 13.90 8.01 -5.06
C THR A 113 12.59 8.75 -4.92
N GLY A 114 11.89 8.63 -3.80
CA GLY A 114 10.56 9.19 -3.57
C GLY A 114 9.48 8.60 -4.48
N GLN A 115 9.69 7.43 -5.07
CA GLN A 115 8.73 6.82 -5.99
C GLN A 115 7.72 5.95 -5.24
N ALA A 116 6.42 6.17 -5.48
CA ALA A 116 5.32 5.48 -4.84
C ALA A 116 5.35 3.95 -5.01
N GLN A 117 5.86 3.45 -6.14
CA GLN A 117 5.92 2.01 -6.43
C GLN A 117 6.61 1.19 -5.33
N PHE A 118 7.56 1.77 -4.60
CA PHE A 118 8.23 1.09 -3.49
C PHE A 118 7.34 1.01 -2.27
N MET A 119 6.48 2.01 -2.06
CA MET A 119 5.48 1.97 -1.00
C MET A 119 4.28 1.10 -1.37
N ASP A 120 3.96 0.94 -2.67
CA ASP A 120 2.99 -0.06 -3.13
C ASP A 120 3.47 -1.48 -2.81
N ALA A 121 4.77 -1.74 -2.97
CA ALA A 121 5.36 -3.01 -2.57
C ALA A 121 5.30 -3.22 -1.06
N ALA A 122 5.66 -2.20 -0.27
CA ALA A 122 5.58 -2.26 1.18
C ALA A 122 4.14 -2.56 1.65
N GLU A 123 3.14 -1.85 1.13
CA GLU A 123 1.72 -2.06 1.44
C GLU A 123 1.29 -3.51 1.20
N ARG A 124 1.72 -4.12 0.08
CA ARG A 124 1.39 -5.50 -0.24
C ARG A 124 2.04 -6.50 0.68
N LEU A 125 3.32 -6.31 0.99
CA LEU A 125 4.04 -7.16 1.93
C LEU A 125 3.38 -7.12 3.31
N LEU A 126 3.02 -5.92 3.78
CA LEU A 126 2.38 -5.74 5.07
C LEU A 126 1.02 -6.43 5.12
N PHE A 127 0.12 -6.16 4.16
CA PHE A 127 -1.25 -6.65 4.24
C PHE A 127 -1.45 -8.09 3.76
N ASN A 128 -0.66 -8.58 2.80
CA ASN A 128 -0.92 -9.91 2.23
C ASN A 128 0.04 -11.00 2.71
N VAL A 129 1.27 -10.64 3.12
CA VAL A 129 2.27 -11.63 3.54
C VAL A 129 2.42 -11.63 5.05
N LEU A 130 2.84 -10.49 5.62
CA LEU A 130 3.16 -10.41 7.05
C LEU A 130 1.91 -10.52 7.92
N LEU A 131 0.82 -9.85 7.55
CA LEU A 131 -0.44 -9.96 8.29
C LEU A 131 -1.01 -11.37 8.24
N ARG A 132 -0.92 -12.06 7.08
CA ARG A 132 -1.33 -13.45 6.95
C ARG A 132 -0.58 -14.34 7.94
N GLU A 133 0.73 -14.18 8.03
CA GLU A 133 1.53 -14.99 8.95
C GLU A 133 1.09 -14.80 10.40
N VAL A 134 0.84 -13.56 10.81
CA VAL A 134 0.34 -13.28 12.17
C VAL A 134 -1.01 -13.91 12.44
N VAL A 135 -1.90 -13.92 11.45
CA VAL A 135 -3.27 -14.49 11.59
C VAL A 135 -3.25 -16.00 11.53
N ALA A 136 -2.52 -16.60 10.58
CA ALA A 136 -2.56 -18.04 10.29
C ALA A 136 -1.68 -18.88 11.22
N SER A 137 -0.59 -18.33 11.76
CA SER A 137 0.35 -19.10 12.56
C SER A 137 -0.10 -19.28 14.02
N GLY A 138 0.18 -20.45 14.55
CA GLY A 138 -0.09 -20.79 15.95
C GLY A 138 0.70 -19.92 16.94
N PRO A 139 0.27 -19.90 18.21
CA PRO A 139 0.99 -19.21 19.27
C PRO A 139 2.41 -19.77 19.44
N GLY A 140 3.40 -18.86 19.60
CA GLY A 140 4.81 -19.24 19.82
C GLY A 140 5.60 -19.53 18.54
N SER A 141 5.02 -19.40 17.35
CA SER A 141 5.74 -19.48 16.09
C SER A 141 6.79 -18.36 15.98
N PHE A 142 8.02 -18.71 15.60
CA PHE A 142 9.08 -17.73 15.34
C PHE A 142 8.71 -16.81 14.16
N ASP A 143 8.15 -17.36 13.11
CA ASP A 143 7.72 -16.62 11.93
C ASP A 143 6.62 -15.61 12.26
N LYS A 144 5.69 -15.99 13.15
CA LYS A 144 4.65 -15.07 13.66
C LYS A 144 5.25 -13.88 14.40
N HIS A 145 6.23 -14.09 15.26
CA HIS A 145 6.90 -13.01 15.98
C HIS A 145 7.69 -12.11 15.02
N THR A 146 8.39 -12.71 14.07
CA THR A 146 9.14 -12.00 13.03
C THR A 146 8.20 -11.15 12.17
N ALA A 147 7.07 -11.71 11.76
CA ALA A 147 6.06 -10.98 10.99
C ALA A 147 5.42 -9.85 11.81
N ALA A 148 5.10 -10.09 13.09
CA ALA A 148 4.55 -9.07 13.98
C ALA A 148 5.54 -7.90 14.18
N GLN A 149 6.83 -8.20 14.38
CA GLN A 149 7.86 -7.17 14.47
C GLN A 149 7.95 -6.36 13.17
N ALA A 150 7.96 -7.03 12.01
CA ALA A 150 8.01 -6.36 10.71
C ALA A 150 6.77 -5.49 10.44
N LEU A 151 5.58 -5.90 10.90
CA LEU A 151 4.36 -5.08 10.84
C LEU A 151 4.50 -3.82 11.70
N VAL A 152 5.01 -3.94 12.93
CA VAL A 152 5.26 -2.79 13.80
C VAL A 152 6.30 -1.85 13.21
N ASP A 153 7.41 -2.38 12.69
CA ASP A 153 8.45 -1.57 12.02
C ASP A 153 7.93 -0.93 10.72
N GLY A 154 6.96 -1.59 10.07
CA GLY A 154 6.24 -1.10 8.90
C GLY A 154 5.43 0.16 9.17
N THR A 155 5.02 0.42 10.42
CA THR A 155 4.35 1.69 10.78
C THR A 155 5.24 2.91 10.52
N GLY A 156 6.57 2.75 10.57
CA GLY A 156 7.51 3.77 10.16
C GLY A 156 7.44 4.13 8.67
N CYS A 157 6.78 3.30 7.83
CA CYS A 157 6.56 3.64 6.43
C CYS A 157 5.37 4.59 6.22
N ILE A 158 4.48 4.78 7.22
CA ILE A 158 3.25 5.57 7.06
C ILE A 158 3.58 6.99 6.64
N TYR A 159 4.56 7.60 7.26
CA TYR A 159 4.94 8.99 6.99
C TYR A 159 6.43 9.13 6.71
N ALA A 160 6.76 10.08 5.85
CA ALA A 160 8.13 10.54 5.65
C ALA A 160 8.16 12.06 5.49
N THR A 161 9.33 12.65 5.62
CA THR A 161 9.57 14.08 5.45
C THR A 161 10.80 14.32 4.58
N ASP A 162 10.79 15.43 3.90
CA ASP A 162 11.95 16.06 3.29
C ASP A 162 12.05 17.51 3.76
N GLY A 163 12.98 18.28 3.23
CA GLY A 163 13.20 19.67 3.68
C GLY A 163 12.00 20.60 3.48
N ASP A 164 11.00 20.25 2.66
CA ASP A 164 9.89 21.13 2.32
C ASP A 164 8.49 20.52 2.50
N GLY A 165 8.40 19.28 2.99
CA GLY A 165 7.08 18.69 3.07
C GLY A 165 6.93 17.40 3.84
N LEU A 166 5.66 17.01 3.91
CA LEU A 166 5.16 15.77 4.48
C LEU A 166 4.79 14.80 3.36
N TRP A 167 5.19 13.55 3.51
CA TRP A 167 4.81 12.43 2.65
C TRP A 167 3.90 11.50 3.42
N ILE A 168 2.74 11.18 2.86
CA ILE A 168 1.78 10.20 3.39
C ILE A 168 1.81 9.00 2.46
N ASN A 169 2.42 7.92 2.93
CA ASN A 169 2.76 6.76 2.12
C ASN A 169 1.76 5.61 2.28
N LEU A 170 1.34 5.33 3.51
CA LEU A 170 0.40 4.26 3.82
C LEU A 170 -0.84 4.84 4.50
N PHE A 171 -1.99 4.31 4.11
CA PHE A 171 -3.27 4.74 4.67
C PHE A 171 -3.66 3.80 5.80
N ILE A 172 -3.16 4.09 6.99
CA ILE A 172 -3.38 3.35 8.23
C ILE A 172 -3.81 4.32 9.31
N ASN A 173 -4.86 3.96 10.03
CA ASN A 173 -5.44 4.76 11.10
C ASN A 173 -4.39 5.10 12.16
N SER A 174 -4.00 6.36 12.26
CA SER A 174 -2.82 6.74 13.07
C SER A 174 -2.76 8.22 13.40
N THR A 175 -2.06 8.54 14.49
CA THR A 175 -1.62 9.91 14.84
C THR A 175 -0.11 9.93 14.99
N THR A 176 0.52 10.98 14.52
CA THR A 176 1.94 11.21 14.74
C THR A 176 2.27 12.68 14.94
N HIS A 177 3.31 12.94 15.72
CA HIS A 177 3.92 14.25 15.85
C HIS A 177 5.16 14.30 14.96
N VAL A 178 5.03 14.93 13.80
CA VAL A 178 6.13 15.16 12.87
C VAL A 178 6.93 16.36 13.35
N LYS A 179 8.22 16.15 13.59
CA LYS A 179 9.16 17.21 13.98
C LYS A 179 10.40 17.15 13.10
N THR A 180 10.66 18.22 12.40
CA THR A 180 11.87 18.42 11.57
C THR A 180 12.62 19.66 12.05
N ALA A 181 13.73 20.01 11.37
CA ALA A 181 14.41 21.29 11.62
C ALA A 181 13.54 22.48 11.19
N ASP A 182 12.70 22.31 10.17
CA ASP A 182 12.01 23.39 9.48
C ASP A 182 10.57 23.57 9.96
N PHE A 183 9.92 22.47 10.44
CA PHE A 183 8.54 22.52 10.90
C PHE A 183 8.22 21.47 11.95
N SER A 184 7.11 21.70 12.64
CA SER A 184 6.48 20.76 13.56
C SER A 184 4.97 20.78 13.36
N LEU A 185 4.33 19.61 13.27
CA LEU A 185 2.89 19.48 13.17
C LEU A 185 2.42 18.12 13.70
N VAL A 186 1.13 18.01 13.97
CA VAL A 186 0.48 16.73 14.28
C VAL A 186 -0.35 16.33 13.06
N VAL A 187 -0.22 15.08 12.67
CA VAL A 187 -0.99 14.44 11.61
C VAL A 187 -1.92 13.42 12.25
N ASP A 188 -3.22 13.60 12.06
CA ASP A 188 -4.23 12.61 12.41
C ASP A 188 -4.79 12.00 11.12
N GLN A 189 -4.58 10.72 10.91
CA GLN A 189 -5.11 9.96 9.79
C GLN A 189 -6.19 9.00 10.30
N MET A 190 -7.41 9.19 9.78
CA MET A 190 -8.57 8.37 10.08
C MET A 190 -9.02 7.64 8.83
N THR A 191 -9.05 6.31 8.90
CA THR A 191 -9.39 5.46 7.77
C THR A 191 -9.74 4.06 8.21
N ASP A 192 -10.58 3.39 7.46
CA ASP A 192 -10.86 1.97 7.60
C ASP A 192 -10.20 1.15 6.47
N MET A 193 -9.16 1.71 5.85
CA MET A 193 -8.36 0.96 4.88
C MET A 193 -7.74 -0.29 5.55
N PRO A 194 -7.73 -1.42 4.87
CA PRO A 194 -8.08 -1.69 3.46
C PRO A 194 -9.55 -2.08 3.21
N PHE A 195 -10.46 -1.93 4.17
CA PHE A 195 -11.85 -2.38 4.08
C PHE A 195 -12.81 -1.31 3.56
N SER A 196 -12.51 -0.04 3.79
CA SER A 196 -13.20 1.12 3.22
C SER A 196 -12.19 2.05 2.56
N GLY A 197 -12.55 2.67 1.44
CA GLY A 197 -11.66 3.55 0.68
C GLY A 197 -11.50 4.96 1.25
N ARG A 198 -12.28 5.30 2.27
CA ARG A 198 -12.27 6.65 2.84
C ARG A 198 -11.04 6.89 3.70
N VAL A 199 -10.28 7.92 3.36
CA VAL A 199 -9.12 8.40 4.10
C VAL A 199 -9.31 9.86 4.42
N LYS A 200 -9.26 10.21 5.69
CA LYS A 200 -9.32 11.58 6.19
C LYS A 200 -8.01 11.89 6.91
N VAL A 201 -7.33 12.93 6.47
CA VAL A 201 -6.11 13.42 7.12
C VAL A 201 -6.37 14.81 7.66
N ARG A 202 -6.09 15.02 8.94
CA ARG A 202 -6.20 16.31 9.61
C ARG A 202 -4.84 16.79 10.06
N LEU A 203 -4.52 18.05 9.75
CA LEU A 203 -3.27 18.68 10.12
C LEU A 203 -3.51 19.62 11.32
N THR A 204 -2.88 19.29 12.45
CA THR A 204 -3.00 20.06 13.68
C THR A 204 -1.61 20.41 14.23
N GLY A 205 -1.51 21.08 15.37
CA GLY A 205 -0.23 21.39 16.01
C GLY A 205 0.76 22.21 15.16
N MET A 206 0.29 22.80 14.07
CA MET A 206 1.14 23.62 13.19
C MET A 206 1.64 24.87 13.90
N PRO A 207 2.84 25.40 13.52
CA PRO A 207 3.42 26.57 14.19
C PRO A 207 2.48 27.79 14.17
N ARG A 208 1.81 28.01 13.04
CA ARG A 208 0.87 29.12 12.83
C ARG A 208 -0.14 28.77 11.73
N ASN A 209 -1.22 29.54 11.62
CA ASN A 209 -2.07 29.51 10.44
C ASN A 209 -1.35 30.11 9.23
N GLY A 210 -1.70 29.66 8.05
CA GLY A 210 -1.03 30.08 6.81
C GLY A 210 0.39 29.52 6.67
N PHE A 211 0.72 28.39 7.32
CA PHE A 211 2.05 27.78 7.22
C PHE A 211 2.23 27.11 5.85
N PRO A 212 3.25 27.52 5.04
CA PRO A 212 3.50 26.91 3.75
C PRO A 212 4.08 25.51 3.94
N LEU A 213 3.45 24.50 3.34
CA LEU A 213 3.91 23.11 3.40
C LEU A 213 3.45 22.38 2.15
N LYS A 214 4.30 21.52 1.62
CA LYS A 214 3.91 20.53 0.61
C LYS A 214 3.45 19.26 1.32
N VAL A 215 2.24 18.81 1.01
CA VAL A 215 1.73 17.51 1.44
C VAL A 215 1.65 16.61 0.21
N ARG A 216 2.34 15.48 0.27
CA ARG A 216 2.38 14.48 -0.79
C ARG A 216 1.56 13.27 -0.35
N LEU A 217 0.54 12.95 -1.12
CA LEU A 217 -0.40 11.87 -0.89
C LEU A 217 -0.13 10.77 -1.91
N ARG A 218 0.24 9.59 -1.46
CA ARG A 218 0.47 8.47 -2.39
C ARG A 218 -0.83 8.14 -3.14
N MET A 219 -0.70 7.97 -4.45
CA MET A 219 -1.72 7.34 -5.28
C MET A 219 -1.27 5.90 -5.54
N PRO A 220 -1.91 4.93 -4.88
CA PRO A 220 -1.50 3.53 -5.00
C PRO A 220 -1.55 3.02 -6.44
N GLY A 221 -0.64 2.13 -6.79
CA GLY A 221 -0.59 1.54 -8.13
C GLY A 221 -1.89 0.85 -8.54
N TRP A 222 -2.62 0.30 -7.58
CA TRP A 222 -3.92 -0.34 -7.86
C TRP A 222 -5.03 0.64 -8.29
N VAL A 223 -4.96 1.95 -7.98
CA VAL A 223 -5.89 2.97 -8.54
C VAL A 223 -5.36 3.61 -9.82
N THR A 224 -4.09 3.44 -10.14
CA THR A 224 -3.49 3.98 -11.37
C THR A 224 -3.36 2.94 -12.48
N GLY A 225 -3.93 1.74 -12.27
CA GLY A 225 -3.90 0.65 -13.24
C GLY A 225 -2.55 -0.11 -13.29
N GLN A 226 -1.65 0.15 -12.35
CA GLN A 226 -0.36 -0.50 -12.24
C GLN A 226 -0.25 -1.27 -10.92
N LEU A 227 -0.91 -2.41 -10.84
CA LEU A 227 -0.94 -3.21 -9.63
C LEU A 227 0.46 -3.54 -9.11
N VAL A 228 1.40 -3.82 -10.01
CA VAL A 228 2.81 -4.08 -9.72
C VAL A 228 3.67 -3.33 -10.73
N PRO A 229 4.78 -2.74 -10.33
CA PRO A 229 5.74 -2.14 -11.26
C PRO A 229 6.19 -3.14 -12.34
N ALA A 230 6.55 -2.62 -13.51
CA ALA A 230 7.01 -3.40 -14.67
C ALA A 230 5.95 -4.27 -15.38
N GLY A 231 4.66 -3.99 -15.20
CA GLY A 231 3.60 -4.57 -16.03
C GLY A 231 3.41 -6.09 -15.91
N LYS A 232 3.76 -6.67 -14.76
CA LYS A 232 3.64 -8.12 -14.51
C LYS A 232 2.20 -8.58 -14.36
N TYR A 233 1.29 -7.67 -14.02
CA TYR A 233 -0.13 -7.90 -13.93
C TYR A 233 -0.88 -7.08 -14.97
N THR A 234 -1.89 -7.69 -15.54
CA THR A 234 -2.82 -7.03 -16.46
C THR A 234 -4.23 -7.13 -15.86
N TYR A 235 -4.92 -6.00 -15.75
CA TYR A 235 -6.32 -6.00 -15.39
C TYR A 235 -7.13 -6.66 -16.51
N ILE A 236 -7.92 -7.67 -16.16
CA ILE A 236 -8.90 -8.30 -17.05
C ILE A 236 -10.21 -7.50 -17.00
N SER A 237 -10.59 -7.01 -15.82
CA SER A 237 -11.70 -6.10 -15.63
C SER A 237 -11.25 -4.65 -15.69
N THR A 238 -12.20 -3.72 -15.76
CA THR A 238 -11.90 -2.28 -15.71
C THR A 238 -11.18 -1.95 -14.40
N PRO A 239 -9.98 -1.35 -14.47
CA PRO A 239 -9.25 -0.95 -13.26
C PRO A 239 -10.00 0.19 -12.56
N PRO A 240 -9.79 0.36 -11.23
CA PRO A 240 -10.29 1.51 -10.51
C PRO A 240 -9.76 2.83 -11.09
N VAL A 241 -10.53 3.89 -10.91
CA VAL A 241 -10.15 5.25 -11.34
C VAL A 241 -9.55 5.98 -10.16
N ALA A 242 -8.49 6.77 -10.41
CA ALA A 242 -7.88 7.58 -9.37
C ALA A 242 -8.90 8.52 -8.70
N PRO A 243 -8.91 8.62 -7.36
CA PRO A 243 -9.88 9.43 -6.64
C PRO A 243 -9.59 10.91 -6.76
N THR A 244 -10.60 11.72 -6.51
CA THR A 244 -10.44 13.15 -6.29
C THR A 244 -9.96 13.42 -4.86
N VAL A 245 -9.02 14.35 -4.71
CA VAL A 245 -8.57 14.84 -3.40
C VAL A 245 -9.37 16.08 -3.04
N TYR A 246 -9.99 16.08 -1.87
CA TYR A 246 -10.73 17.22 -1.34
C TYR A 246 -9.96 17.85 -0.18
N ILE A 247 -9.98 19.18 -0.13
CA ILE A 247 -9.36 19.97 0.95
C ILE A 247 -10.44 20.84 1.56
N ASN A 248 -10.75 20.63 2.84
CA ASN A 248 -11.82 21.33 3.55
C ASN A 248 -13.16 21.24 2.79
N GLY A 249 -13.47 20.08 2.26
CA GLY A 249 -14.71 19.79 1.52
C GLY A 249 -14.77 20.37 0.10
N ARG A 250 -13.71 20.96 -0.41
CA ARG A 250 -13.62 21.45 -1.78
C ARG A 250 -12.61 20.65 -2.56
N GLU A 251 -12.87 20.42 -3.85
CA GLU A 251 -11.90 19.78 -4.73
C GLU A 251 -10.56 20.51 -4.69
N GLY A 252 -9.49 19.75 -4.47
CA GLY A 252 -8.13 20.27 -4.42
C GLY A 252 -7.67 20.74 -5.80
N LEU A 253 -7.79 22.04 -6.06
CA LEU A 253 -7.28 22.67 -7.26
C LEU A 253 -5.76 22.85 -7.15
N ASN A 254 -5.07 22.85 -8.29
CA ASN A 254 -3.62 23.05 -8.40
C ASN A 254 -2.78 21.92 -7.75
N THR A 255 -3.24 20.69 -7.87
CA THR A 255 -2.43 19.52 -7.52
C THR A 255 -1.49 19.15 -8.66
N VAL A 256 -0.28 18.71 -8.31
CA VAL A 256 0.70 18.16 -9.25
C VAL A 256 0.83 16.67 -8.98
N PHE A 257 0.87 15.87 -10.03
CA PHE A 257 1.13 14.44 -9.90
C PHE A 257 2.58 14.15 -10.30
N ASP A 258 3.35 13.60 -9.37
CA ASP A 258 4.75 13.26 -9.61
C ASP A 258 5.19 12.07 -8.77
N GLY A 259 5.91 11.13 -9.39
CA GLY A 259 6.46 9.93 -8.72
C GLY A 259 5.41 9.03 -8.08
N GLY A 260 4.14 9.10 -8.53
CA GLY A 260 3.00 8.39 -7.94
C GLY A 260 2.37 9.10 -6.73
N TYR A 261 2.64 10.39 -6.54
CA TYR A 261 2.05 11.22 -5.49
C TYR A 261 1.26 12.38 -6.06
N VAL A 262 0.11 12.65 -5.48
CA VAL A 262 -0.56 13.94 -5.61
C VAL A 262 0.09 14.90 -4.62
N ILE A 263 0.61 16.01 -5.13
CA ILE A 263 1.30 17.03 -4.35
C ILE A 263 0.39 18.23 -4.18
N VAL A 264 0.07 18.55 -2.93
CA VAL A 264 -0.70 19.74 -2.55
C VAL A 264 0.24 20.73 -1.90
N SER A 265 0.58 21.79 -2.64
CA SER A 265 1.46 22.87 -2.14
C SER A 265 0.62 24.10 -1.84
N ARG A 266 0.49 24.45 -0.57
CA ARG A 266 -0.30 25.61 -0.13
C ARG A 266 0.09 26.07 1.27
N ALA A 267 -0.49 27.22 1.66
CA ALA A 267 -0.53 27.63 3.05
C ALA A 267 -1.64 26.87 3.78
N TRP A 268 -1.28 26.16 4.85
CA TRP A 268 -2.17 25.35 5.67
C TRP A 268 -2.52 26.05 6.98
N ASN A 269 -3.74 25.81 7.46
CA ASN A 269 -4.22 26.27 8.76
C ASN A 269 -4.35 25.08 9.73
N ARG A 270 -4.31 25.38 11.01
CA ARG A 270 -4.58 24.38 12.03
C ARG A 270 -6.00 23.82 11.86
N GLY A 271 -6.09 22.50 11.75
CA GLY A 271 -7.35 21.80 11.57
C GLY A 271 -7.78 21.63 10.11
N ASP A 272 -6.99 22.08 9.13
CA ASP A 272 -7.26 21.77 7.72
C ASP A 272 -7.33 20.26 7.52
N GLU A 273 -8.27 19.85 6.67
CA GLU A 273 -8.56 18.44 6.38
C GLU A 273 -8.36 18.11 4.91
N ILE A 274 -7.78 16.94 4.67
CA ILE A 274 -7.71 16.31 3.37
C ILE A 274 -8.61 15.08 3.40
N LEU A 275 -9.46 14.92 2.40
CA LEU A 275 -10.32 13.75 2.22
C LEU A 275 -10.03 13.12 0.86
N ILE A 276 -9.85 11.81 0.87
CA ILE A 276 -9.73 10.97 -0.33
C ILE A 276 -10.73 9.83 -0.18
N ASP A 277 -11.41 9.46 -1.24
CA ASP A 277 -12.30 8.29 -1.28
C ASP A 277 -11.83 7.36 -2.39
N PHE A 278 -11.02 6.35 -2.01
CA PHE A 278 -10.46 5.39 -2.95
C PHE A 278 -11.53 4.39 -3.40
N PRO A 279 -11.69 4.14 -4.70
CA PRO A 279 -12.61 3.13 -5.19
C PRO A 279 -12.06 1.73 -4.92
N LEU A 280 -12.68 0.99 -4.00
CA LEU A 280 -12.29 -0.37 -3.63
C LEU A 280 -13.20 -1.41 -4.32
N SER A 281 -13.30 -1.37 -5.64
CA SER A 281 -14.03 -2.39 -6.38
C SER A 281 -13.21 -3.65 -6.59
N PRO A 282 -13.79 -4.86 -6.46
CA PRO A 282 -13.08 -6.08 -6.77
C PRO A 282 -12.76 -6.17 -8.26
N CYS A 283 -11.54 -6.56 -8.58
CA CYS A 283 -11.04 -6.67 -9.95
C CYS A 283 -10.39 -8.03 -10.21
N LEU A 284 -10.45 -8.49 -11.46
CA LEU A 284 -9.67 -9.61 -11.93
C LEU A 284 -8.39 -9.09 -12.57
N VAL A 285 -7.29 -9.74 -12.19
CA VAL A 285 -5.97 -9.49 -12.79
C VAL A 285 -5.36 -10.80 -13.27
N SER A 286 -4.65 -10.76 -14.38
CA SER A 286 -3.89 -11.89 -14.88
C SER A 286 -2.40 -11.64 -14.75
N HIS A 287 -1.65 -12.70 -14.55
CA HIS A 287 -0.19 -12.71 -14.58
C HIS A 287 0.34 -14.05 -15.10
N THR A 288 1.57 -14.06 -15.57
CA THR A 288 2.20 -15.27 -16.07
C THR A 288 3.06 -15.91 -15.00
N VAL A 289 2.83 -17.19 -14.73
CA VAL A 289 3.61 -18.03 -13.82
C VAL A 289 4.01 -19.31 -14.54
N ASP A 290 5.31 -19.61 -14.58
CA ASP A 290 5.84 -20.83 -15.19
C ASP A 290 5.33 -21.10 -16.62
N GLY A 291 5.17 -20.02 -17.41
CA GLY A 291 4.65 -20.07 -18.78
C GLY A 291 3.13 -20.21 -18.90
N GLY A 292 2.40 -20.33 -17.79
CA GLY A 292 0.93 -20.34 -17.75
C GLY A 292 0.36 -19.01 -17.29
N SER A 293 -0.84 -18.67 -17.79
CA SER A 293 -1.61 -17.52 -17.29
C SER A 293 -2.38 -17.92 -16.04
N ARG A 294 -2.33 -17.09 -15.01
CA ARG A 294 -3.15 -17.19 -13.80
C ARG A 294 -3.99 -15.96 -13.60
N THR A 295 -5.14 -16.14 -12.98
CA THR A 295 -6.07 -15.06 -12.65
C THR A 295 -6.21 -14.96 -11.15
N ASP A 296 -6.01 -13.75 -10.62
CA ASP A 296 -6.20 -13.45 -9.22
C ASP A 296 -7.33 -12.44 -9.03
N ILE A 297 -7.93 -12.45 -7.85
CA ILE A 297 -8.91 -11.48 -7.40
C ILE A 297 -8.19 -10.47 -6.51
N VAL A 298 -8.35 -9.18 -6.82
CA VAL A 298 -7.80 -8.09 -6.02
C VAL A 298 -8.89 -7.07 -5.67
N ARG A 299 -8.77 -6.44 -4.51
CA ARG A 299 -9.61 -5.33 -4.09
C ARG A 299 -8.76 -4.33 -3.30
N GLY A 300 -8.48 -3.20 -3.91
CA GLY A 300 -7.48 -2.28 -3.35
C GLY A 300 -6.12 -2.96 -3.14
N PRO A 301 -5.52 -2.82 -1.96
CA PRO A 301 -4.22 -3.44 -1.66
C PRO A 301 -4.30 -4.94 -1.39
N LEU A 302 -5.50 -5.52 -1.21
CA LEU A 302 -5.69 -6.90 -0.79
C LEU A 302 -5.83 -7.85 -1.98
N PHE A 303 -5.18 -9.01 -1.87
CA PHE A 303 -5.52 -10.21 -2.62
C PHE A 303 -6.64 -10.97 -1.92
N TYR A 304 -7.42 -11.69 -2.71
CA TYR A 304 -8.50 -12.54 -2.24
C TYR A 304 -8.28 -13.98 -2.66
N ALA A 305 -8.54 -14.91 -1.76
CA ALA A 305 -8.43 -16.34 -1.98
C ALA A 305 -9.81 -16.99 -1.94
N VAL A 306 -10.01 -17.98 -2.81
CA VAL A 306 -11.15 -18.90 -2.75
C VAL A 306 -10.69 -20.16 -2.02
N ALA A 307 -11.51 -20.68 -1.09
CA ALA A 307 -11.14 -21.81 -0.24
C ALA A 307 -10.62 -23.03 -1.03
N ASP A 308 -11.19 -23.30 -2.20
CA ASP A 308 -10.83 -24.44 -3.04
C ASP A 308 -9.66 -24.18 -4.02
N SER A 309 -9.15 -22.96 -4.11
CA SER A 309 -8.21 -22.54 -5.16
C SER A 309 -6.80 -23.11 -5.00
N CYS A 310 -6.39 -23.46 -3.78
CA CYS A 310 -5.10 -24.13 -3.53
C CYS A 310 -5.16 -25.63 -3.87
N ALA A 311 -6.34 -26.21 -3.93
CA ALA A 311 -6.53 -27.66 -4.13
C ALA A 311 -6.93 -28.04 -5.57
N GLN A 312 -7.46 -27.11 -6.36
CA GLN A 312 -7.96 -27.40 -7.71
C GLN A 312 -7.34 -26.43 -8.73
N GLY A 313 -6.38 -26.92 -9.48
CA GLY A 313 -5.74 -26.18 -10.55
C GLY A 313 -6.75 -25.58 -11.55
N ASN A 314 -6.52 -24.32 -11.95
CA ASN A 314 -6.99 -23.69 -13.18
C ASN A 314 -8.51 -23.55 -13.44
N ALA A 315 -9.38 -23.53 -12.44
CA ALA A 315 -10.75 -23.11 -12.66
C ALA A 315 -10.76 -21.63 -13.06
N SER A 316 -11.07 -21.38 -14.34
CA SER A 316 -11.16 -20.01 -14.89
C SER A 316 -12.33 -19.28 -14.24
N ILE A 317 -12.08 -18.10 -13.70
CA ILE A 317 -13.13 -17.21 -13.17
C ILE A 317 -13.79 -16.51 -14.36
N ALA A 318 -15.12 -16.54 -14.41
CA ALA A 318 -15.92 -15.92 -15.45
C ALA A 318 -16.94 -14.95 -14.87
N GLY A 319 -17.18 -13.87 -15.60
CA GLY A 319 -18.21 -12.90 -15.30
C GLY A 319 -17.83 -11.84 -14.27
N PRO A 320 -18.78 -10.96 -13.94
CA PRO A 320 -18.56 -9.88 -13.01
C PRO A 320 -18.35 -10.39 -11.58
N LEU A 321 -17.48 -9.71 -10.85
CA LEU A 321 -17.34 -9.87 -9.41
C LEU A 321 -18.31 -8.95 -8.68
N SER A 322 -18.79 -9.40 -7.53
CA SER A 322 -19.64 -8.59 -6.63
C SER A 322 -19.03 -8.57 -5.22
N GLU A 323 -19.22 -7.48 -4.53
CA GLU A 323 -18.86 -7.36 -3.12
C GLU A 323 -20.07 -7.69 -2.25
N MET A 324 -19.83 -8.40 -1.17
CA MET A 324 -20.77 -8.58 -0.07
C MET A 324 -20.02 -8.36 1.25
N ARG A 325 -20.76 -8.20 2.33
CA ARG A 325 -20.18 -8.13 3.66
C ARG A 325 -20.71 -9.25 4.53
N ASP A 326 -19.84 -9.83 5.34
CA ASP A 326 -20.22 -10.85 6.30
C ASP A 326 -20.82 -10.23 7.58
N ALA A 327 -21.12 -11.06 8.57
CA ALA A 327 -21.69 -10.62 9.85
C ALA A 327 -20.74 -9.73 10.68
N ALA A 328 -19.44 -9.76 10.40
CA ALA A 328 -18.43 -8.92 11.03
C ALA A 328 -18.08 -7.69 10.19
N ASP A 329 -18.90 -7.38 9.18
CA ASP A 329 -18.69 -6.28 8.21
C ASP A 329 -17.40 -6.40 7.37
N LEU A 330 -16.85 -7.60 7.26
CA LEU A 330 -15.69 -7.88 6.43
C LEU A 330 -16.10 -7.94 4.95
N PRO A 331 -15.44 -7.23 4.03
CA PRO A 331 -15.74 -7.29 2.61
C PRO A 331 -15.27 -8.63 2.02
N LEU A 332 -16.22 -9.37 1.47
CA LEU A 332 -16.03 -10.61 0.72
C LEU A 332 -16.28 -10.36 -0.76
N VAL A 333 -15.67 -11.16 -1.61
CA VAL A 333 -15.89 -11.09 -3.07
C VAL A 333 -16.58 -12.36 -3.53
N THR A 334 -17.66 -12.20 -4.27
CA THR A 334 -18.39 -13.31 -4.87
C THR A 334 -18.30 -13.28 -6.38
N GLY A 335 -18.36 -14.44 -7.01
CA GLY A 335 -18.31 -14.57 -8.45
C GLY A 335 -18.72 -15.97 -8.91
N ARG A 336 -18.45 -16.25 -10.19
CA ARG A 336 -18.67 -17.57 -10.78
C ARG A 336 -17.44 -18.04 -11.54
N TYR A 337 -17.24 -19.33 -11.53
CA TYR A 337 -16.30 -20.01 -12.43
C TYR A 337 -16.93 -20.14 -13.84
N ALA A 338 -16.09 -20.42 -14.83
CA ALA A 338 -16.54 -20.64 -16.21
C ALA A 338 -17.52 -21.82 -16.38
N ASP A 339 -17.48 -22.77 -15.44
CA ASP A 339 -18.41 -23.91 -15.37
C ASP A 339 -19.75 -23.57 -14.69
N GLY A 340 -19.96 -22.30 -14.28
CA GLY A 340 -21.18 -21.81 -13.64
C GLY A 340 -21.24 -21.95 -12.13
N ARG A 341 -20.32 -22.68 -11.48
CA ARG A 341 -20.26 -22.77 -10.02
C ARG A 341 -20.01 -21.42 -9.40
N ALA A 342 -20.75 -21.09 -8.35
CA ALA A 342 -20.50 -19.89 -7.57
C ALA A 342 -19.32 -20.09 -6.61
N PHE A 343 -18.63 -19.00 -6.28
CA PHE A 343 -17.61 -18.98 -5.25
C PHE A 343 -17.74 -17.75 -4.36
N THR A 344 -17.18 -17.85 -3.16
CA THR A 344 -16.90 -16.72 -2.27
C THR A 344 -15.40 -16.68 -2.01
N ALA A 345 -14.81 -15.51 -2.09
CA ALA A 345 -13.41 -15.27 -1.83
C ALA A 345 -13.25 -14.35 -0.62
N TRP A 346 -12.30 -14.66 0.24
CA TRP A 346 -11.93 -13.93 1.43
C TRP A 346 -10.61 -13.18 1.23
N PRO A 347 -10.35 -12.11 1.98
CA PRO A 347 -9.02 -11.53 2.02
C PRO A 347 -7.97 -12.60 2.28
N TYR A 348 -6.91 -12.60 1.47
CA TYR A 348 -5.90 -13.67 1.49
C TYR A 348 -5.28 -13.88 2.87
N PHE A 349 -5.11 -12.81 3.65
CA PHE A 349 -4.54 -12.92 4.99
C PHE A 349 -5.40 -13.73 5.98
N LEU A 350 -6.67 -13.97 5.67
CA LEU A 350 -7.55 -14.86 6.45
C LEU A 350 -7.56 -16.31 5.96
N SER A 351 -6.95 -16.59 4.80
CA SER A 351 -6.92 -17.95 4.27
C SER A 351 -5.95 -18.83 5.08
N GLY A 352 -6.44 -19.94 5.61
CA GLY A 352 -5.64 -20.87 6.42
C GLY A 352 -5.79 -20.73 7.93
N SER A 353 -6.77 -19.94 8.38
CA SER A 353 -7.12 -19.80 9.81
C SER A 353 -8.23 -20.77 10.26
N GLU A 354 -8.49 -21.85 9.50
CA GLU A 354 -9.41 -22.94 9.91
C GLU A 354 -8.67 -24.05 10.65
#